data_3a5afecac7b1ce9060f8a8053cce4ecd
#
_entry.id   3a5afecac7b1ce9060f8a8053cce4ecd
#
_cell.length_a   1.000
_cell.length_b   1.000
_cell.length_c   1.000
_cell.angle_alpha   90.00
_cell.angle_beta   90.00
_cell.angle_gamma   90.00
#
_symmetry.space_group_name_H-M   'P 1'
#
loop_
_entity.id
_entity.type
_entity.pdbx_description
1 polymer ?
#
loop_
_entity_poly.entity_id
_entity_poly.type
_entity_poly.pdbx_seq_one_letter_code
_entity_poly.pdbx_strand_id
1 'polypeptide(L)'
;LEMYGDDPVGFVRDVLQAEPDEWQALVMSDVAKGARRISVRAGHGVGKSTFCAWLSIWHMVTRYPQKTVMTAPTAGQLFDALFAEIKLWINRLPAPIRTLFEMTSEKVVLKAAPEASFISARTSSADRPEALAGIHSEHVLLIVDEASAVPEAVYESAAGSMSGHAACTILIGNPTRNSGLFFKTHHALSSEWNVFHMSCLDSPRVSKDFVKQIADTYGPESNAYRV
;
A
#
# COMPACT_ATOMS: atom_id res chain seq x y z
N LEU A 1 -15.75 -12.67 -10.52
CA LEU A 1 -14.54 -11.92 -10.10
C LEU A 1 -13.24 -12.61 -10.48
N GLU A 2 -13.26 -13.90 -10.80
CA GLU A 2 -12.10 -14.68 -11.24
C GLU A 2 -11.37 -14.03 -12.44
N MET A 3 -12.11 -13.43 -13.37
CA MET A 3 -11.56 -12.74 -14.53
C MET A 3 -10.60 -11.59 -14.17
N TYR A 4 -10.72 -11.02 -12.99
CA TYR A 4 -9.83 -9.95 -12.51
C TYR A 4 -8.65 -10.48 -11.68
N GLY A 5 -8.49 -11.79 -11.54
CA GLY A 5 -7.40 -12.37 -10.77
C GLY A 5 -6.02 -11.86 -11.19
N ASP A 6 -5.80 -11.77 -12.50
CA ASP A 6 -4.54 -11.27 -13.07
C ASP A 6 -4.67 -9.88 -13.71
N ASP A 7 -5.82 -9.21 -13.51
CA ASP A 7 -6.09 -7.87 -14.04
C ASP A 7 -6.61 -6.90 -12.95
N PRO A 8 -5.75 -6.44 -12.06
CA PRO A 8 -6.11 -5.45 -11.04
C PRO A 8 -6.50 -4.09 -11.63
N VAL A 9 -5.96 -3.73 -12.78
CA VAL A 9 -6.28 -2.46 -13.47
C VAL A 9 -7.70 -2.51 -14.01
N GLY A 10 -8.08 -3.59 -14.67
CA GLY A 10 -9.45 -3.85 -15.11
C GLY A 10 -10.42 -3.88 -13.93
N PHE A 11 -10.04 -4.50 -12.81
CA PHE A 11 -10.85 -4.48 -11.59
C PHE A 11 -11.14 -3.04 -11.10
N VAL A 12 -10.13 -2.18 -11.06
CA VAL A 12 -10.31 -0.79 -10.65
C VAL A 12 -11.23 -0.05 -11.60
N ARG A 13 -11.07 -0.21 -12.92
CA ARG A 13 -11.90 0.45 -13.93
C ARG A 13 -13.34 -0.04 -13.90
N ASP A 14 -13.54 -1.34 -13.93
CA ASP A 14 -14.86 -1.94 -14.16
C ASP A 14 -15.67 -2.07 -12.87
N VAL A 15 -15.01 -2.40 -11.74
CA VAL A 15 -15.70 -2.68 -10.47
C VAL A 15 -15.70 -1.47 -9.55
N LEU A 16 -14.58 -0.75 -9.45
CA LEU A 16 -14.48 0.43 -8.60
C LEU A 16 -14.83 1.73 -9.34
N GLN A 17 -15.01 1.68 -10.67
CA GLN A 17 -15.34 2.83 -11.53
C GLN A 17 -14.36 3.98 -11.33
N ALA A 18 -13.07 3.67 -11.36
CA ALA A 18 -11.98 4.61 -11.20
C ALA A 18 -10.89 4.38 -12.25
N GLU A 19 -10.09 5.40 -12.52
CA GLU A 19 -8.98 5.31 -13.48
C GLU A 19 -7.66 5.42 -12.72
N PRO A 20 -6.82 4.36 -12.72
CA PRO A 20 -5.49 4.40 -12.16
C PRO A 20 -4.57 5.32 -12.97
N ASP A 21 -3.73 6.09 -12.27
CA ASP A 21 -2.60 6.75 -12.91
C ASP A 21 -1.61 5.70 -13.46
N GLU A 22 -0.80 6.08 -14.43
CA GLU A 22 0.13 5.18 -15.11
C GLU A 22 1.04 4.41 -14.11
N TRP A 23 1.60 5.10 -13.12
CA TRP A 23 2.45 4.45 -12.11
C TRP A 23 1.69 3.43 -11.25
N GLN A 24 0.41 3.73 -10.91
CA GLN A 24 -0.45 2.82 -10.16
C GLN A 24 -0.74 1.56 -10.97
N ALA A 25 -1.07 1.73 -12.25
CA ALA A 25 -1.33 0.62 -13.16
C ALA A 25 -0.09 -0.26 -13.36
N LEU A 26 1.11 0.33 -13.48
CA LEU A 26 2.37 -0.42 -13.60
C LEU A 26 2.64 -1.26 -12.35
N VAL A 27 2.55 -0.66 -11.16
CA VAL A 27 2.76 -1.38 -9.89
C VAL A 27 1.73 -2.49 -9.70
N MET A 28 0.44 -2.23 -9.96
CA MET A 28 -0.61 -3.23 -9.89
C MET A 28 -0.34 -4.42 -10.83
N SER A 29 0.09 -4.13 -12.05
CA SER A 29 0.43 -5.16 -13.05
C SER A 29 1.60 -6.01 -12.61
N ASP A 30 2.60 -5.44 -11.94
CA ASP A 30 3.72 -6.20 -11.40
C ASP A 30 3.30 -7.12 -10.24
N VAL A 31 2.40 -6.66 -9.36
CA VAL A 31 1.82 -7.52 -8.31
C VAL A 31 1.07 -8.70 -8.93
N ALA A 32 0.26 -8.46 -9.96
CA ALA A 32 -0.49 -9.51 -10.65
C ALA A 32 0.43 -10.55 -11.31
N LYS A 33 1.59 -10.12 -11.82
CA LYS A 33 2.62 -10.99 -12.39
C LYS A 33 3.44 -11.77 -11.34
N GLY A 34 3.13 -11.60 -10.06
CA GLY A 34 3.77 -12.34 -8.97
C GLY A 34 5.00 -11.63 -8.37
N ALA A 35 5.15 -10.32 -8.55
CA ALA A 35 6.18 -9.57 -7.85
C ALA A 35 6.01 -9.69 -6.33
N ARG A 36 7.09 -10.02 -5.62
CA ARG A 36 7.06 -10.31 -4.17
C ARG A 36 7.52 -9.14 -3.31
N ARG A 37 8.31 -8.23 -3.88
CA ARG A 37 8.93 -7.10 -3.19
C ARG A 37 8.86 -5.87 -4.07
N ILE A 38 8.04 -4.91 -3.66
CA ILE A 38 7.85 -3.66 -4.40
C ILE A 38 8.14 -2.48 -3.47
N SER A 39 8.88 -1.52 -3.97
CA SER A 39 9.21 -0.29 -3.25
C SER A 39 8.91 0.93 -4.12
N VAL A 40 8.01 1.79 -3.62
CA VAL A 40 7.53 2.97 -4.34
C VAL A 40 7.90 4.23 -3.56
N ARG A 41 8.90 4.94 -4.00
CA ARG A 41 9.15 6.29 -3.50
C ARG A 41 8.32 7.29 -4.28
N ALA A 42 7.53 8.08 -3.57
CA ALA A 42 6.57 8.97 -4.21
C ALA A 42 6.34 10.23 -3.39
N GLY A 43 6.15 11.35 -4.07
CA GLY A 43 5.85 12.64 -3.44
C GLY A 43 4.48 12.71 -2.78
N HIS A 44 4.15 13.89 -2.25
CA HIS A 44 2.84 14.15 -1.63
C HIS A 44 1.73 14.28 -2.69
N GLY A 45 0.52 13.84 -2.35
CA GLY A 45 -0.66 14.07 -3.19
C GLY A 45 -0.75 13.25 -4.48
N VAL A 46 0.17 12.32 -4.74
CA VAL A 46 0.20 11.51 -5.98
C VAL A 46 -0.73 10.29 -5.96
N GLY A 47 -1.59 10.13 -4.94
CA GLY A 47 -2.58 9.04 -4.88
C GLY A 47 -2.10 7.75 -4.23
N LYS A 48 -1.11 7.79 -3.31
CA LYS A 48 -0.58 6.60 -2.60
C LYS A 48 -1.66 5.82 -1.84
N SER A 49 -2.43 6.50 -0.99
CA SER A 49 -3.45 5.84 -0.14
C SER A 49 -4.56 5.21 -0.97
N THR A 50 -4.98 5.88 -2.04
CA THR A 50 -5.97 5.35 -2.99
C THR A 50 -5.44 4.10 -3.70
N PHE A 51 -4.19 4.11 -4.15
CA PHE A 51 -3.52 2.94 -4.72
C PHE A 51 -3.51 1.76 -3.74
N CYS A 52 -3.09 1.99 -2.49
CA CYS A 52 -3.07 0.96 -1.44
C CYS A 52 -4.47 0.39 -1.17
N ALA A 53 -5.50 1.25 -1.17
CA ALA A 53 -6.88 0.84 -0.99
C ALA A 53 -7.37 -0.05 -2.15
N TRP A 54 -7.16 0.35 -3.38
CA TRP A 54 -7.55 -0.43 -4.56
C TRP A 54 -6.87 -1.79 -4.60
N LEU A 55 -5.56 -1.82 -4.37
CA LEU A 55 -4.79 -3.06 -4.36
C LEU A 55 -5.25 -4.02 -3.24
N SER A 56 -5.52 -3.49 -2.05
CA SER A 56 -6.02 -4.27 -0.91
C SER A 56 -7.39 -4.89 -1.19
N ILE A 57 -8.29 -4.11 -1.80
CA ILE A 57 -9.64 -4.57 -2.13
C ILE A 57 -9.58 -5.61 -3.26
N TRP A 58 -8.80 -5.36 -4.32
CA TRP A 58 -8.57 -6.33 -5.36
C TRP A 58 -8.03 -7.65 -4.81
N HIS A 59 -7.00 -7.60 -3.95
CA HIS A 59 -6.41 -8.78 -3.33
C HIS A 59 -7.45 -9.55 -2.49
N MET A 60 -8.27 -8.84 -1.71
CA MET A 60 -9.32 -9.45 -0.88
C MET A 60 -10.44 -10.11 -1.71
N VAL A 61 -10.78 -9.52 -2.85
CA VAL A 61 -11.91 -9.96 -3.68
C VAL A 61 -11.52 -11.10 -4.62
N THR A 62 -10.24 -11.17 -5.02
CA THR A 62 -9.75 -12.11 -6.04
C THR A 62 -8.89 -13.25 -5.50
N ARG A 63 -8.50 -13.22 -4.22
CA ARG A 63 -7.65 -14.25 -3.58
C ARG A 63 -8.36 -14.88 -2.39
N TYR A 64 -8.26 -16.20 -2.27
CA TYR A 64 -8.79 -16.93 -1.13
C TYR A 64 -8.01 -18.24 -0.89
N PRO A 65 -7.63 -18.55 0.37
CA PRO A 65 -7.62 -17.64 1.51
C PRO A 65 -6.55 -16.55 1.39
N GLN A 66 -6.86 -15.36 1.93
CA GLN A 66 -5.93 -14.25 1.87
C GLN A 66 -5.89 -13.44 3.18
N LYS A 67 -4.74 -12.80 3.44
CA LYS A 67 -4.59 -11.83 4.53
C LYS A 67 -3.85 -10.61 3.99
N THR A 68 -4.50 -9.47 4.02
CA THR A 68 -3.89 -8.17 3.75
C THR A 68 -3.67 -7.46 5.06
N VAL A 69 -2.43 -7.09 5.35
CA VAL A 69 -2.08 -6.37 6.58
C VAL A 69 -1.35 -5.09 6.20
N MET A 70 -1.69 -4.01 6.88
CA MET A 70 -1.07 -2.72 6.66
C MET A 70 -0.63 -2.07 7.95
N THR A 71 0.44 -1.30 7.83
CA THR A 71 0.97 -0.48 8.91
C THR A 71 1.45 0.87 8.40
N ALA A 72 1.57 1.82 9.32
CA ALA A 72 2.14 3.14 9.09
C ALA A 72 2.83 3.62 10.39
N PRO A 73 3.70 4.65 10.33
CA PRO A 73 4.44 5.13 11.50
C PRO A 73 3.56 5.62 12.67
N THR A 74 2.37 6.13 12.36
CA THR A 74 1.44 6.65 13.38
C THR A 74 0.04 6.08 13.21
N ALA A 75 -0.71 6.01 14.32
CA ALA A 75 -2.11 5.57 14.29
C ALA A 75 -2.98 6.49 13.41
N GLY A 76 -2.76 7.80 13.42
CA GLY A 76 -3.48 8.75 12.57
C GLY A 76 -3.25 8.47 11.06
N GLN A 77 -2.00 8.30 10.63
CA GLN A 77 -1.69 7.94 9.24
C GLN A 77 -2.33 6.59 8.84
N LEU A 78 -2.30 5.63 9.76
CA LEU A 78 -2.85 4.31 9.50
C LEU A 78 -4.38 4.30 9.45
N PHE A 79 -5.05 4.83 10.47
CA PHE A 79 -6.50 4.68 10.61
C PHE A 79 -7.29 5.83 9.96
N ASP A 80 -6.82 7.08 10.11
CA ASP A 80 -7.57 8.24 9.65
C ASP A 80 -7.28 8.57 8.17
N ALA A 81 -6.15 8.10 7.63
CA ALA A 81 -5.82 8.27 6.22
C ALA A 81 -5.95 6.97 5.44
N LEU A 82 -5.06 5.98 5.65
CA LEU A 82 -5.00 4.79 4.81
C LEU A 82 -6.24 3.89 4.98
N PHE A 83 -6.59 3.52 6.20
CA PHE A 83 -7.70 2.59 6.44
C PHE A 83 -9.07 3.24 6.21
N ALA A 84 -9.19 4.54 6.44
CA ALA A 84 -10.39 5.32 6.06
C ALA A 84 -10.61 5.29 4.54
N GLU A 85 -9.57 5.41 3.75
CA GLU A 85 -9.63 5.31 2.28
C GLU A 85 -10.12 3.92 1.84
N ILE A 86 -9.65 2.84 2.47
CA ILE A 86 -10.14 1.48 2.18
C ILE A 86 -11.65 1.37 2.44
N LYS A 87 -12.13 1.85 3.59
CA LYS A 87 -13.57 1.83 3.92
C LYS A 87 -14.39 2.61 2.91
N LEU A 88 -13.88 3.77 2.46
CA LEU A 88 -14.52 4.59 1.45
C LEU A 88 -14.68 3.80 0.14
N TRP A 89 -13.63 3.13 -0.33
CA TRP A 89 -13.66 2.36 -1.57
C TRP A 89 -14.49 1.07 -1.46
N ILE A 90 -14.49 0.39 -0.31
CA ILE A 90 -15.39 -0.75 -0.08
C ILE A 90 -16.85 -0.33 -0.16
N ASN A 91 -17.19 0.85 0.36
CA ASN A 91 -18.56 1.38 0.25
C ASN A 91 -18.98 1.71 -1.20
N ARG A 92 -18.05 1.85 -2.11
CA ARG A 92 -18.30 2.03 -3.56
C ARG A 92 -18.45 0.73 -4.34
N LEU A 93 -18.09 -0.41 -3.74
CA LEU A 93 -18.30 -1.70 -4.39
C LEU A 93 -19.78 -1.92 -4.73
N PRO A 94 -20.08 -2.61 -5.84
CA PRO A 94 -21.42 -3.07 -6.14
C PRO A 94 -22.05 -3.82 -4.95
N ALA A 95 -23.33 -3.58 -4.68
CA ALA A 95 -24.01 -4.12 -3.50
C ALA A 95 -23.84 -5.64 -3.30
N PRO A 96 -23.90 -6.49 -4.35
CA PRO A 96 -23.68 -7.93 -4.19
C PRO A 96 -22.31 -8.30 -3.64
N ILE A 97 -21.26 -7.52 -3.99
CA ILE A 97 -19.90 -7.73 -3.50
C ILE A 97 -19.75 -7.13 -2.09
N ARG A 98 -20.21 -5.89 -1.91
CA ARG A 98 -20.08 -5.16 -0.66
C ARG A 98 -20.74 -5.90 0.52
N THR A 99 -21.89 -6.53 0.32
CA THR A 99 -22.62 -7.24 1.37
C THR A 99 -21.89 -8.48 1.91
N LEU A 100 -20.87 -8.98 1.19
CA LEU A 100 -20.04 -10.10 1.64
C LEU A 100 -19.09 -9.71 2.78
N PHE A 101 -18.84 -8.41 2.95
CA PHE A 101 -17.84 -7.91 3.90
C PHE A 101 -18.49 -7.25 5.11
N GLU A 102 -17.78 -7.34 6.23
CA GLU A 102 -18.05 -6.60 7.45
C GLU A 102 -16.85 -5.70 7.76
N MET A 103 -17.12 -4.45 8.16
CA MET A 103 -16.10 -3.45 8.48
C MET A 103 -16.17 -3.07 9.95
N THR A 104 -15.03 -3.12 10.62
CA THR A 104 -14.82 -2.60 11.98
C THR A 104 -13.92 -1.36 11.97
N SER A 105 -13.48 -0.89 13.14
CA SER A 105 -12.48 0.18 13.26
C SER A 105 -11.12 -0.19 12.63
N GLU A 106 -10.73 -1.48 12.69
CA GLU A 106 -9.38 -1.95 12.37
C GLU A 106 -9.32 -3.05 11.31
N LYS A 107 -10.49 -3.63 10.96
CA LYS A 107 -10.55 -4.76 10.02
C LYS A 107 -11.72 -4.63 9.04
N VAL A 108 -11.49 -5.21 7.86
CA VAL A 108 -12.52 -5.62 6.93
C VAL A 108 -12.42 -7.13 6.79
N VAL A 109 -13.51 -7.85 7.01
CA VAL A 109 -13.50 -9.31 6.98
C VAL A 109 -14.53 -9.85 6.00
N LEU A 110 -14.23 -11.00 5.39
CA LEU A 110 -15.21 -11.78 4.65
C LEU A 110 -16.14 -12.46 5.65
N LYS A 111 -17.45 -12.12 5.68
CA LYS A 111 -18.40 -12.62 6.66
C LYS A 111 -18.47 -14.15 6.76
N ALA A 112 -18.35 -14.83 5.62
CA ALA A 112 -18.41 -16.28 5.55
C ALA A 112 -17.16 -16.97 6.13
N ALA A 113 -16.01 -16.26 6.19
CA ALA A 113 -14.73 -16.82 6.64
C ALA A 113 -13.81 -15.70 7.21
N PRO A 114 -14.18 -15.08 8.35
CA PRO A 114 -13.50 -13.89 8.86
C PRO A 114 -12.05 -14.12 9.27
N GLU A 115 -11.69 -15.34 9.66
CA GLU A 115 -10.32 -15.71 10.02
C GLU A 115 -9.46 -16.08 8.79
N ALA A 116 -10.09 -16.49 7.70
CA ALA A 116 -9.40 -16.91 6.47
C ALA A 116 -9.16 -15.75 5.49
N SER A 117 -10.04 -14.73 5.50
CA SER A 117 -9.94 -13.61 4.55
C SER A 117 -10.27 -12.29 5.20
N PHE A 118 -9.26 -11.39 5.30
CA PHE A 118 -9.41 -10.07 5.89
C PHE A 118 -8.37 -9.05 5.40
N ILE A 119 -8.72 -7.76 5.56
CA ILE A 119 -7.78 -6.63 5.54
C ILE A 119 -7.68 -6.12 6.98
N SER A 120 -6.49 -5.93 7.53
CA SER A 120 -6.27 -5.49 8.91
C SER A 120 -5.26 -4.35 8.96
N ALA A 121 -5.63 -3.26 9.63
CA ALA A 121 -4.72 -2.20 10.01
C ALA A 121 -4.11 -2.51 11.38
N ARG A 122 -2.78 -2.53 11.49
CA ARG A 122 -2.05 -2.84 12.71
C ARG A 122 -1.01 -1.79 13.00
N THR A 123 -1.12 -1.12 14.13
CA THR A 123 -0.04 -0.25 14.60
C THR A 123 1.17 -1.08 14.98
N SER A 124 2.33 -0.64 14.52
CA SER A 124 3.63 -1.23 14.88
C SER A 124 4.62 -0.12 15.26
N SER A 125 5.49 -0.40 16.20
CA SER A 125 6.52 0.53 16.66
C SER A 125 7.80 -0.24 16.99
N ALA A 126 8.89 0.48 17.27
CA ALA A 126 10.12 -0.14 17.73
C ALA A 126 9.92 -0.94 19.03
N ASP A 127 9.00 -0.49 19.90
CA ASP A 127 8.69 -1.16 21.18
C ASP A 127 7.73 -2.35 21.04
N ARG A 128 7.00 -2.43 19.92
CA ARG A 128 6.04 -3.50 19.60
C ARG A 128 6.14 -3.90 18.12
N PRO A 129 7.29 -4.41 17.70
CA PRO A 129 7.50 -4.77 16.30
C PRO A 129 6.72 -6.01 15.88
N GLU A 130 6.38 -6.90 16.83
CA GLU A 130 5.69 -8.18 16.61
C GLU A 130 4.25 -8.07 16.12
N ALA A 131 3.69 -6.87 16.08
CA ALA A 131 2.32 -6.66 15.57
C ALA A 131 2.10 -7.18 14.14
N LEU A 132 3.16 -7.29 13.35
CA LEU A 132 3.16 -7.84 11.99
C LEU A 132 3.61 -9.29 11.91
N ALA A 133 3.97 -9.91 13.03
CA ALA A 133 4.36 -11.32 13.08
C ALA A 133 3.14 -12.26 13.01
N GLY A 134 3.39 -13.53 12.64
CA GLY A 134 2.39 -14.60 12.70
C GLY A 134 1.24 -14.48 11.68
N ILE A 135 1.43 -13.73 10.60
CA ILE A 135 0.46 -13.64 9.53
C ILE A 135 0.75 -14.76 8.52
N HIS A 136 -0.07 -15.81 8.54
CA HIS A 136 0.06 -16.92 7.60
C HIS A 136 -1.23 -17.12 6.82
N SER A 137 -1.12 -17.21 5.50
CA SER A 137 -2.19 -17.53 4.56
C SER A 137 -1.56 -18.00 3.25
N GLU A 138 -2.34 -18.58 2.36
CA GLU A 138 -1.88 -18.91 1.02
C GLU A 138 -1.46 -17.62 0.26
N HIS A 139 -2.28 -16.57 0.38
CA HIS A 139 -1.98 -15.26 -0.20
C HIS A 139 -1.81 -14.23 0.93
N VAL A 140 -0.67 -13.56 0.98
CA VAL A 140 -0.38 -12.50 1.95
C VAL A 140 0.05 -11.23 1.23
N LEU A 141 -0.60 -10.12 1.56
CA LEU A 141 -0.20 -8.78 1.11
C LEU A 141 0.15 -7.93 2.33
N LEU A 142 1.39 -7.50 2.43
CA LEU A 142 1.85 -6.54 3.43
C LEU A 142 2.04 -5.18 2.79
N ILE A 143 1.38 -4.16 3.32
CA ILE A 143 1.53 -2.76 2.90
C ILE A 143 2.11 -1.96 4.05
N VAL A 144 3.24 -1.30 3.80
CA VAL A 144 3.88 -0.38 4.73
C VAL A 144 3.81 1.02 4.13
N ASP A 145 2.89 1.82 4.65
CA ASP A 145 2.74 3.22 4.23
C ASP A 145 3.72 4.11 5.01
N GLU A 146 4.13 5.21 4.39
CA GLU A 146 5.19 6.10 4.89
C GLU A 146 6.43 5.33 5.37
N ALA A 147 6.82 4.36 4.55
CA ALA A 147 7.84 3.34 4.85
C ALA A 147 9.19 3.90 5.28
N SER A 148 9.54 5.12 4.86
CA SER A 148 10.77 5.80 5.26
C SER A 148 10.86 6.03 6.78
N ALA A 149 9.72 6.16 7.46
CA ALA A 149 9.65 6.46 8.88
C ALA A 149 9.43 5.22 9.78
N VAL A 150 9.12 4.06 9.19
CA VAL A 150 8.89 2.81 9.93
C VAL A 150 10.22 2.23 10.42
N PRO A 151 10.33 1.85 11.72
CA PRO A 151 11.55 1.28 12.29
C PRO A 151 11.96 -0.06 11.67
N GLU A 152 13.26 -0.33 11.57
CA GLU A 152 13.80 -1.55 10.95
C GLU A 152 13.34 -2.83 11.67
N ALA A 153 13.22 -2.81 13.00
CA ALA A 153 12.69 -3.93 13.79
C ALA A 153 11.28 -4.41 13.37
N VAL A 154 10.46 -3.50 12.84
CA VAL A 154 9.12 -3.84 12.32
C VAL A 154 9.23 -4.71 11.06
N TYR A 155 10.15 -4.39 10.18
CA TYR A 155 10.41 -5.17 8.97
C TYR A 155 10.98 -6.55 9.29
N GLU A 156 11.90 -6.64 10.24
CA GLU A 156 12.49 -7.90 10.72
C GLU A 156 11.40 -8.82 11.29
N SER A 157 10.51 -8.28 12.12
CA SER A 157 9.37 -9.01 12.68
C SER A 157 8.40 -9.51 11.61
N ALA A 158 8.15 -8.71 10.57
CA ALA A 158 7.27 -9.07 9.47
C ALA A 158 7.86 -10.13 8.53
N ALA A 159 9.20 -10.27 8.47
CA ALA A 159 9.88 -11.12 7.51
C ALA A 159 9.40 -12.59 7.55
N GLY A 160 9.16 -13.14 8.75
CA GLY A 160 8.63 -14.50 8.92
C GLY A 160 7.25 -14.71 8.30
N SER A 161 6.39 -13.69 8.35
CA SER A 161 5.06 -13.72 7.76
C SER A 161 5.08 -13.70 6.22
N MET A 162 6.20 -13.27 5.62
CA MET A 162 6.37 -13.13 4.18
C MET A 162 7.12 -14.31 3.54
N SER A 163 7.27 -15.41 4.24
CA SER A 163 7.98 -16.62 3.75
C SER A 163 7.17 -17.43 2.73
N GLY A 164 5.85 -17.23 2.65
CA GLY A 164 4.96 -17.94 1.72
C GLY A 164 5.23 -17.64 0.24
N HIS A 165 4.88 -18.57 -0.65
CA HIS A 165 5.12 -18.42 -2.09
C HIS A 165 4.33 -17.27 -2.73
N ALA A 166 3.10 -17.03 -2.29
CA ALA A 166 2.24 -15.94 -2.77
C ALA A 166 2.18 -14.77 -1.77
N ALA A 167 3.32 -14.44 -1.14
CA ALA A 167 3.46 -13.29 -0.27
C ALA A 167 4.07 -12.11 -1.02
N CYS A 168 3.44 -10.93 -0.93
CA CYS A 168 3.92 -9.68 -1.52
C CYS A 168 4.06 -8.59 -0.46
N THR A 169 5.19 -7.88 -0.47
CA THR A 169 5.45 -6.71 0.37
C THR A 169 5.49 -5.46 -0.49
N ILE A 170 4.70 -4.46 -0.12
CA ILE A 170 4.70 -3.13 -0.71
C ILE A 170 5.22 -2.13 0.33
N LEU A 171 6.35 -1.51 0.04
CA LEU A 171 6.84 -0.34 0.76
C LEU A 171 6.50 0.90 -0.06
N ILE A 172 5.78 1.85 0.53
CA ILE A 172 5.39 3.06 -0.17
C ILE A 172 5.54 4.27 0.76
N GLY A 173 5.95 5.40 0.23
CA GLY A 173 6.08 6.63 1.02
C GLY A 173 6.98 7.68 0.39
N ASN A 174 7.08 8.79 1.08
CA ASN A 174 7.98 9.86 0.74
C ASN A 174 9.42 9.50 1.18
N PRO A 175 10.46 9.78 0.38
CA PRO A 175 11.85 9.45 0.71
C PRO A 175 12.45 10.47 1.71
N THR A 176 11.92 10.52 2.92
CA THR A 176 12.27 11.50 3.96
C THR A 176 13.56 11.18 4.71
N ARG A 177 14.10 9.96 4.57
CA ARG A 177 15.32 9.51 5.25
C ARG A 177 16.31 8.90 4.28
N ASN A 178 17.60 9.09 4.53
CA ASN A 178 18.71 8.51 3.77
C ASN A 178 19.30 7.26 4.46
N SER A 179 18.51 6.56 5.24
CA SER A 179 18.87 5.33 5.95
C SER A 179 17.63 4.44 6.17
N GLY A 180 17.83 3.22 6.67
CA GLY A 180 16.78 2.24 6.90
C GLY A 180 16.44 1.41 5.66
N LEU A 181 15.52 0.43 5.83
CA LEU A 181 15.20 -0.52 4.77
C LEU A 181 14.67 0.17 3.51
N PHE A 182 13.73 1.11 3.64
CA PHE A 182 13.12 1.80 2.50
C PHE A 182 14.16 2.52 1.64
N PHE A 183 15.13 3.21 2.26
CA PHE A 183 16.26 3.79 1.54
C PHE A 183 17.12 2.73 0.85
N LYS A 184 17.45 1.63 1.55
CA LYS A 184 18.24 0.53 1.01
C LYS A 184 17.59 -0.11 -0.23
N THR A 185 16.25 -0.21 -0.29
CA THR A 185 15.55 -0.79 -1.45
C THR A 185 15.73 0.03 -2.74
N HIS A 186 15.97 1.32 -2.65
CA HIS A 186 16.23 2.19 -3.79
C HIS A 186 17.75 2.37 -4.09
N HIS A 187 18.62 1.72 -3.31
CA HIS A 187 20.08 1.80 -3.42
C HIS A 187 20.71 0.40 -3.41
N ALA A 188 21.28 -0.02 -2.29
CA ALA A 188 22.06 -1.25 -2.16
C ALA A 188 21.24 -2.53 -2.43
N LEU A 189 19.94 -2.52 -2.18
CA LEU A 189 19.02 -3.66 -2.39
C LEU A 189 18.15 -3.51 -3.64
N SER A 190 18.42 -2.56 -4.52
CA SER A 190 17.58 -2.26 -5.69
C SER A 190 17.45 -3.43 -6.68
N SER A 191 18.39 -4.37 -6.69
CA SER A 191 18.31 -5.59 -7.51
C SER A 191 17.36 -6.66 -6.92
N GLU A 192 16.97 -6.54 -5.65
CA GLU A 192 16.07 -7.48 -4.98
C GLU A 192 14.61 -7.00 -4.93
N TRP A 193 14.37 -5.76 -5.35
CA TRP A 193 13.07 -5.10 -5.28
C TRP A 193 12.67 -4.54 -6.64
N ASN A 194 11.37 -4.61 -6.96
CA ASN A 194 10.81 -3.83 -8.06
C ASN A 194 10.64 -2.41 -7.55
N VAL A 195 11.47 -1.49 -8.04
CA VAL A 195 11.51 -0.12 -7.55
C VAL A 195 10.82 0.85 -8.50
N PHE A 196 9.97 1.72 -7.94
CA PHE A 196 9.24 2.74 -8.66
C PHE A 196 9.49 4.11 -8.05
N HIS A 197 9.42 5.12 -8.91
CA HIS A 197 9.54 6.50 -8.51
C HIS A 197 8.43 7.34 -9.15
N MET A 198 7.74 8.16 -8.31
CA MET A 198 6.72 9.09 -8.77
C MET A 198 6.96 10.47 -8.18
N SER A 199 7.31 11.42 -9.04
CA SER A 199 7.47 12.82 -8.64
C SER A 199 6.13 13.56 -8.61
N CYS A 200 5.99 14.54 -7.70
CA CYS A 200 4.88 15.48 -7.75
C CYS A 200 4.82 16.26 -9.06
N LEU A 201 5.96 16.47 -9.70
CA LEU A 201 6.06 17.18 -10.99
C LEU A 201 5.38 16.43 -12.14
N ASP A 202 5.39 15.10 -12.07
CA ASP A 202 4.85 14.22 -13.12
C ASP A 202 3.38 13.82 -12.83
N SER A 203 2.88 14.13 -11.63
CA SER A 203 1.53 13.74 -11.22
C SER A 203 0.48 14.71 -11.74
N PRO A 204 -0.56 14.22 -12.44
CA PRO A 204 -1.70 15.06 -12.84
C PRO A 204 -2.55 15.50 -11.64
N ARG A 205 -2.38 14.90 -10.47
CA ARG A 205 -3.12 15.18 -9.24
C ARG A 205 -2.54 16.34 -8.44
N VAL A 206 -1.27 16.69 -8.69
CA VAL A 206 -0.57 17.74 -7.94
C VAL A 206 -0.58 19.04 -8.75
N SER A 207 -1.03 20.12 -8.10
CA SER A 207 -1.03 21.45 -8.72
C SER A 207 0.41 21.92 -8.96
N LYS A 208 0.68 22.39 -10.18
CA LYS A 208 1.98 23.01 -10.52
C LYS A 208 2.24 24.29 -9.71
N ASP A 209 1.17 25.03 -9.36
CA ASP A 209 1.28 26.21 -8.51
C ASP A 209 1.71 25.84 -7.09
N PHE A 210 1.23 24.72 -6.54
CA PHE A 210 1.68 24.20 -5.25
C PHE A 210 3.17 23.88 -5.28
N VAL A 211 3.64 23.16 -6.29
CA VAL A 211 5.06 22.82 -6.44
C VAL A 211 5.93 24.07 -6.54
N LYS A 212 5.47 25.06 -7.33
CA LYS A 212 6.12 26.35 -7.45
C LYS A 212 6.18 27.09 -6.10
N GLN A 213 5.07 27.13 -5.37
CA GLN A 213 5.02 27.76 -4.03
C GLN A 213 6.02 27.12 -3.06
N ILE A 214 6.16 25.80 -3.07
CA ILE A 214 7.17 25.10 -2.24
C ILE A 214 8.59 25.49 -2.66
N ALA A 215 8.86 25.55 -3.97
CA ALA A 215 10.16 25.99 -4.48
C ALA A 215 10.49 27.43 -4.09
N ASP A 216 9.52 28.33 -4.21
CA ASP A 216 9.68 29.76 -3.89
C ASP A 216 9.85 29.97 -2.36
N THR A 217 9.17 29.16 -1.54
CA THR A 217 9.18 29.33 -0.06
C THR A 217 10.42 28.72 0.57
N TYR A 218 10.79 27.51 0.14
CA TYR A 218 11.84 26.72 0.81
C TYR A 218 13.10 26.55 -0.04
N GLY A 219 13.05 26.91 -1.29
CA GLY A 219 14.12 26.72 -2.28
C GLY A 219 14.10 25.35 -2.96
N PRO A 220 14.55 25.25 -4.23
CA PRO A 220 14.53 24.01 -5.00
C PRO A 220 15.51 22.94 -4.47
N GLU A 221 16.47 23.33 -3.64
CA GLU A 221 17.43 22.42 -2.99
C GLU A 221 16.96 21.93 -1.60
N SER A 222 15.82 22.40 -1.11
CA SER A 222 15.27 22.02 0.19
C SER A 222 14.72 20.59 0.20
N ASN A 223 14.75 19.96 1.38
CA ASN A 223 14.08 18.66 1.55
C ASN A 223 12.58 18.75 1.25
N ALA A 224 11.93 19.87 1.55
CA ALA A 224 10.51 20.07 1.27
C ALA A 224 10.19 20.01 -0.23
N TYR A 225 11.10 20.43 -1.09
CA TYR A 225 10.93 20.37 -2.54
C TYR A 225 11.35 19.01 -3.12
N ARG A 226 12.38 18.37 -2.56
CA ARG A 226 12.94 17.11 -3.06
C ARG A 226 12.14 15.86 -2.65
N VAL A 227 11.26 15.98 -1.67
CA VAL A 227 10.39 14.95 -1.12
C VAL A 227 8.94 15.19 -1.57
#